data_2c61c0c5f5805e0e871e65a08dea808e
#
_entry.id   2c61c0c5f5805e0e871e65a08dea808e
#
_cell.length_a   1.000
_cell.length_b   1.000
_cell.length_c   1.000
_cell.angle_alpha   90.00
_cell.angle_beta   90.00
_cell.angle_gamma   90.00
#
_symmetry.space_group_name_H-M   'P 1'
#
loop_
_entity.id
_entity.type
_entity.pdbx_description
1 polymer ?
#
loop_
_entity_poly.entity_id
_entity_poly.type
_entity_poly.pdbx_seq_one_letter_code
_entity_poly.pdbx_strand_id
1 'polypeptide(L)'
;MRDHTKLKAFKLADEMAVLIYEITKSFPKNEIYGLTSQMRRSVVSVPSNIVEGCARESQSEYLRFLEIAFGSLRELHYQFTLASRLGYVEKSRISECETKITETEKVLSTLIRSLRKY
;
A
#
# COMPACT_ATOMS: atom_id res chain seq x y z
N MET A 1 17.47 -6.02 -14.84
CA MET A 1 16.69 -5.34 -13.79
C MET A 1 15.25 -5.09 -14.27
N ARG A 2 14.29 -5.34 -13.41
CA ARG A 2 12.89 -5.08 -13.75
C ARG A 2 12.60 -3.58 -13.61
N ASP A 3 11.76 -3.07 -14.49
CA ASP A 3 11.37 -1.66 -14.46
C ASP A 3 10.06 -1.51 -13.71
N HIS A 4 10.15 -1.06 -12.45
CA HIS A 4 8.97 -0.92 -11.59
C HIS A 4 7.95 0.06 -12.16
N THR A 5 8.38 1.05 -12.95
CA THR A 5 7.46 2.05 -13.49
C THR A 5 6.47 1.46 -14.49
N LYS A 6 6.73 0.25 -15.00
CA LYS A 6 5.83 -0.44 -15.91
C LYS A 6 4.84 -1.37 -15.22
N LEU A 7 4.99 -1.58 -13.91
CA LEU A 7 4.12 -2.47 -13.17
C LEU A 7 2.85 -1.74 -12.72
N LYS A 8 1.71 -2.32 -13.05
CA LYS A 8 0.43 -1.77 -12.60
C LYS A 8 0.36 -1.73 -11.06
N ALA A 9 0.91 -2.76 -10.40
CA ALA A 9 0.94 -2.81 -8.94
C ALA A 9 1.68 -1.61 -8.36
N PHE A 10 2.80 -1.21 -8.98
CA PHE A 10 3.53 -0.03 -8.52
C PHE A 10 2.73 1.24 -8.71
N LYS A 11 2.12 1.42 -9.89
CA LYS A 11 1.35 2.63 -10.19
C LYS A 11 0.21 2.82 -9.20
N LEU A 12 -0.50 1.74 -8.88
CA LEU A 12 -1.59 1.79 -7.91
C LEU A 12 -1.08 2.07 -6.50
N ALA A 13 0.03 1.44 -6.11
CA ALA A 13 0.62 1.66 -4.79
C ALA A 13 1.10 3.09 -4.63
N ASP A 14 1.68 3.66 -5.68
CA ASP A 14 2.15 5.04 -5.70
C ASP A 14 0.98 6.02 -5.53
N GLU A 15 -0.08 5.83 -6.30
CA GLU A 15 -1.29 6.65 -6.20
C GLU A 15 -1.92 6.54 -4.82
N MET A 16 -1.95 5.34 -4.27
CA MET A 16 -2.49 5.09 -2.94
C MET A 16 -1.69 5.83 -1.87
N ALA A 17 -0.36 5.88 -2.01
CA ALA A 17 0.49 6.61 -1.06
C ALA A 17 0.14 8.09 -1.04
N VAL A 18 -0.02 8.70 -2.21
CA VAL A 18 -0.42 10.10 -2.30
C VAL A 18 -1.78 10.32 -1.65
N LEU A 19 -2.73 9.44 -1.94
CA LEU A 19 -4.09 9.55 -1.40
C LEU A 19 -4.11 9.45 0.12
N ILE A 20 -3.37 8.51 0.70
CA ILE A 20 -3.31 8.36 2.16
C ILE A 20 -2.66 9.58 2.82
N TYR A 21 -1.63 10.16 2.20
CA TYR A 21 -1.06 11.40 2.73
C TYR A 21 -2.08 12.53 2.71
N GLU A 22 -2.89 12.61 1.65
CA GLU A 22 -3.92 13.64 1.58
C GLU A 22 -4.98 13.48 2.67
N ILE A 23 -5.52 12.27 2.83
CA ILE A 23 -6.60 12.07 3.81
C ILE A 23 -6.11 12.19 5.25
N THR A 24 -4.85 11.85 5.52
CA THR A 24 -4.33 11.93 6.88
C THR A 24 -3.98 13.35 7.31
N LYS A 25 -3.97 14.31 6.39
CA LYS A 25 -3.75 15.72 6.76
C LYS A 25 -4.82 16.24 7.71
N SER A 26 -6.04 15.72 7.61
CA SER A 26 -7.17 16.16 8.45
C SER A 26 -7.36 15.30 9.69
N PHE A 27 -6.50 14.33 9.93
CA PHE A 27 -6.57 13.51 11.14
C PHE A 27 -6.31 14.35 12.38
N PRO A 28 -6.83 13.95 13.56
CA PRO A 28 -6.57 14.68 14.79
C PRO A 28 -5.06 14.83 15.05
N LYS A 29 -4.67 16.00 15.57
CA LYS A 29 -3.25 16.29 15.83
C LYS A 29 -2.64 15.34 16.86
N ASN A 30 -3.43 14.81 17.77
CA ASN A 30 -2.92 13.88 18.78
C ASN A 30 -2.60 12.50 18.18
N GLU A 31 -2.94 12.27 16.89
CA GLU A 31 -2.61 11.03 16.21
C GLU A 31 -1.33 11.14 15.37
N ILE A 32 -0.62 12.27 15.45
CA ILE A 32 0.55 12.45 14.58
C ILE A 32 1.64 11.42 14.85
N TYR A 33 1.78 10.95 16.08
CA TYR A 33 2.70 9.87 16.44
C TYR A 33 1.98 8.53 16.62
N GLY A 34 0.70 8.49 16.30
CA GLY A 34 -0.13 7.29 16.38
C GLY A 34 -0.55 6.85 15.01
N LEU A 35 -1.87 6.84 14.76
CA LEU A 35 -2.45 6.28 13.54
C LEU A 35 -1.98 7.00 12.28
N THR A 36 -1.82 8.32 12.32
CA THR A 36 -1.31 9.08 11.16
C THR A 36 0.06 8.55 10.75
N SER A 37 0.98 8.45 11.70
CA SER A 37 2.34 7.98 11.44
C SER A 37 2.34 6.52 10.94
N GLN A 38 1.54 5.66 11.57
CA GLN A 38 1.46 4.25 11.21
C GLN A 38 0.94 4.06 9.79
N MET A 39 -0.09 4.79 9.41
CA MET A 39 -0.66 4.67 8.07
C MET A 39 0.33 5.16 7.00
N ARG A 40 1.02 6.26 7.29
CA ARG A 40 2.00 6.80 6.34
C ARG A 40 3.18 5.85 6.16
N ARG A 41 3.62 5.21 7.23
CA ARG A 41 4.70 4.22 7.15
C ARG A 41 4.26 3.01 6.33
N SER A 42 3.07 2.49 6.62
CA SER A 42 2.56 1.31 5.93
C SER A 42 2.37 1.58 4.43
N VAL A 43 1.79 2.74 4.09
CA VAL A 43 1.49 3.03 2.68
C VAL A 43 2.75 3.24 1.86
N VAL A 44 3.77 3.88 2.42
CA VAL A 44 5.05 4.09 1.72
C VAL A 44 5.79 2.77 1.56
N SER A 45 5.65 1.87 2.53
CA SER A 45 6.31 0.56 2.48
C SER A 45 5.85 -0.28 1.28
N VAL A 46 4.62 -0.09 0.80
CA VAL A 46 4.11 -0.87 -0.34
C VAL A 46 4.91 -0.58 -1.62
N PRO A 47 4.90 0.66 -2.14
CA PRO A 47 5.67 0.93 -3.37
C PRO A 47 7.17 0.81 -3.14
N SER A 48 7.68 1.13 -1.96
CA SER A 48 9.11 1.04 -1.67
C SER A 48 9.63 -0.39 -1.80
N ASN A 49 8.88 -1.36 -1.30
CA ASN A 49 9.27 -2.77 -1.41
C ASN A 49 9.11 -3.29 -2.83
N ILE A 50 8.16 -2.78 -3.59
CA ILE A 50 8.04 -3.13 -5.02
C ILE A 50 9.29 -2.65 -5.77
N VAL A 51 9.71 -1.41 -5.55
CA VAL A 51 10.90 -0.84 -6.18
C VAL A 51 12.14 -1.64 -5.82
N GLU A 52 12.31 -1.94 -4.53
CA GLU A 52 13.46 -2.67 -4.04
C GLU A 52 13.49 -4.09 -4.60
N GLY A 53 12.32 -4.76 -4.66
CA GLY A 53 12.21 -6.09 -5.23
C GLY A 53 12.59 -6.12 -6.71
N CYS A 54 12.17 -5.10 -7.46
CA CYS A 54 12.51 -5.00 -8.89
C CYS A 54 14.01 -4.89 -9.12
N ALA A 55 14.75 -4.37 -8.15
CA ALA A 55 16.20 -4.21 -8.25
C ALA A 55 16.97 -5.49 -7.93
N ARG A 56 16.30 -6.53 -7.44
CA ARG A 56 16.95 -7.80 -7.10
C ARG A 56 17.14 -8.65 -8.36
N GLU A 57 18.22 -9.44 -8.38
CA GLU A 57 18.52 -10.29 -9.52
C GLU A 57 17.69 -11.57 -9.51
N SER A 58 17.57 -12.23 -8.34
CA SER A 58 16.86 -13.51 -8.28
C SER A 58 15.36 -13.30 -8.19
N GLN A 59 14.61 -14.24 -8.79
CA GLN A 59 13.16 -14.21 -8.72
C GLN A 59 12.66 -14.48 -7.31
N SER A 60 13.35 -15.32 -6.56
CA SER A 60 12.94 -15.61 -5.19
C SER A 60 13.06 -14.37 -4.29
N GLU A 61 14.08 -13.54 -4.48
CA GLU A 61 14.20 -12.29 -3.73
C GLU A 61 13.16 -11.27 -4.18
N TYR A 62 12.93 -11.17 -5.48
CA TYR A 62 11.88 -10.32 -6.01
C TYR A 62 10.54 -10.67 -5.36
N LEU A 63 10.19 -11.96 -5.38
CA LEU A 63 8.95 -12.44 -4.78
C LEU A 63 8.88 -12.11 -3.30
N ARG A 64 9.99 -12.28 -2.56
CA ARG A 64 10.03 -11.98 -1.14
C ARG A 64 9.68 -10.51 -0.86
N PHE A 65 10.22 -9.58 -1.64
CA PHE A 65 9.92 -8.15 -1.46
C PHE A 65 8.48 -7.83 -1.81
N LEU A 66 7.92 -8.50 -2.83
CA LEU A 66 6.50 -8.32 -3.14
C LEU A 66 5.60 -8.82 -2.02
N GLU A 67 6.00 -9.91 -1.36
CA GLU A 67 5.25 -10.44 -0.22
C GLU A 67 5.31 -9.49 0.97
N ILE A 68 6.46 -8.86 1.20
CA ILE A 68 6.60 -7.83 2.24
C ILE A 68 5.67 -6.65 1.92
N ALA A 69 5.66 -6.22 0.64
CA ALA A 69 4.78 -5.15 0.19
C ALA A 69 3.31 -5.51 0.45
N PHE A 70 2.92 -6.75 0.16
CA PHE A 70 1.55 -7.19 0.37
C PHE A 70 1.18 -7.18 1.86
N GLY A 71 2.10 -7.60 2.74
CA GLY A 71 1.88 -7.52 4.18
C GLY A 71 1.65 -6.10 4.65
N SER A 72 2.46 -5.16 4.16
CA SER A 72 2.30 -3.73 4.48
C SER A 72 0.95 -3.20 3.98
N LEU A 73 0.51 -3.67 2.82
CA LEU A 73 -0.77 -3.26 2.25
C LEU A 73 -1.94 -3.76 3.11
N ARG A 74 -1.86 -5.00 3.59
CA ARG A 74 -2.89 -5.55 4.48
C ARG A 74 -2.92 -4.80 5.80
N GLU A 75 -1.77 -4.41 6.31
CA GLU A 75 -1.68 -3.60 7.52
C GLU A 75 -2.33 -2.24 7.31
N LEU A 76 -2.03 -1.59 6.18
CA LEU A 76 -2.66 -0.32 5.83
C LEU A 76 -4.18 -0.46 5.74
N HIS A 77 -4.66 -1.54 5.14
CA HIS A 77 -6.09 -1.77 4.98
C HIS A 77 -6.78 -1.81 6.35
N TYR A 78 -6.19 -2.53 7.30
CA TYR A 78 -6.71 -2.56 8.66
C TYR A 78 -6.71 -1.17 9.29
N GLN A 79 -5.59 -0.46 9.18
CA GLN A 79 -5.45 0.88 9.77
C GLN A 79 -6.47 1.86 9.17
N PHE A 80 -6.70 1.76 7.86
CA PHE A 80 -7.70 2.60 7.20
C PHE A 80 -9.11 2.29 7.70
N THR A 81 -9.43 1.01 7.85
CA THR A 81 -10.71 0.59 8.40
C THR A 81 -10.91 1.14 9.81
N LEU A 82 -9.87 1.06 10.64
CA LEU A 82 -9.91 1.60 11.99
C LEU A 82 -10.13 3.12 11.98
N ALA A 83 -9.38 3.84 11.15
CA ALA A 83 -9.50 5.29 11.05
C ALA A 83 -10.90 5.70 10.61
N SER A 84 -11.48 4.93 9.68
CA SER A 84 -12.85 5.19 9.20
C SER A 84 -13.86 4.99 10.34
N ARG A 85 -13.70 3.94 11.12
CA ARG A 85 -14.59 3.65 12.25
C ARG A 85 -14.47 4.69 13.35
N LEU A 86 -13.29 5.29 13.51
CA LEU A 86 -13.08 6.36 14.50
C LEU A 86 -13.57 7.72 13.99
N GLY A 87 -14.04 7.78 12.75
CA GLY A 87 -14.56 9.02 12.18
C GLY A 87 -13.48 9.98 11.71
N TYR A 88 -12.25 9.51 11.54
CA TYR A 88 -11.13 10.36 11.13
C TYR A 88 -11.13 10.65 9.62
N VAL A 89 -11.73 9.75 8.82
CA VAL A 89 -11.76 9.89 7.37
C VAL A 89 -13.09 10.54 6.96
N GLU A 90 -13.04 11.57 6.11
CA GLU A 90 -14.26 12.18 5.58
C GLU A 90 -15.09 11.12 4.86
N LYS A 91 -16.38 11.07 5.18
CA LYS A 91 -17.28 10.05 4.61
C LYS A 91 -17.27 10.04 3.09
N SER A 92 -17.13 11.22 2.47
CA SER A 92 -17.10 11.33 1.01
C SER A 92 -15.86 10.69 0.39
N ARG A 93 -14.82 10.44 1.19
CA ARG A 93 -13.57 9.90 0.70
C ARG A 93 -13.37 8.42 1.01
N ILE A 94 -14.22 7.84 1.88
CA ILE A 94 -14.05 6.45 2.30
C ILE A 94 -14.12 5.48 1.12
N SER A 95 -15.13 5.63 0.27
CA SER A 95 -15.33 4.71 -0.87
C SER A 95 -14.16 4.77 -1.85
N GLU A 96 -13.67 5.96 -2.16
CA GLU A 96 -12.54 6.16 -3.05
C GLU A 96 -11.28 5.44 -2.52
N CYS A 97 -10.99 5.64 -1.25
CA CYS A 97 -9.82 5.03 -0.62
C CYS A 97 -9.94 3.51 -0.53
N GLU A 98 -11.11 3.02 -0.12
CA GLU A 98 -11.38 1.59 0.00
C GLU A 98 -11.20 0.90 -1.35
N THR A 99 -11.74 1.51 -2.41
CA THR A 99 -11.61 0.97 -3.77
C THR A 99 -10.15 0.92 -4.20
N LYS A 100 -9.39 1.98 -3.94
CA LYS A 100 -7.97 2.00 -4.31
C LYS A 100 -7.18 0.93 -3.57
N ILE A 101 -7.45 0.76 -2.28
CA ILE A 101 -6.76 -0.25 -1.47
C ILE A 101 -7.08 -1.66 -1.98
N THR A 102 -8.36 -1.98 -2.20
CA THR A 102 -8.74 -3.32 -2.63
C THR A 102 -8.26 -3.62 -4.04
N GLU A 103 -8.26 -2.63 -4.93
CA GLU A 103 -7.72 -2.79 -6.27
C GLU A 103 -6.23 -3.10 -6.24
N THR A 104 -5.49 -2.38 -5.39
CA THR A 104 -4.05 -2.61 -5.24
C THR A 104 -3.78 -4.01 -4.69
N GLU A 105 -4.56 -4.44 -3.70
CA GLU A 105 -4.44 -5.80 -3.15
C GLU A 105 -4.66 -6.86 -4.23
N LYS A 106 -5.68 -6.67 -5.05
CA LYS A 106 -6.01 -7.62 -6.10
C LYS A 106 -4.89 -7.73 -7.14
N VAL A 107 -4.38 -6.59 -7.60
CA VAL A 107 -3.34 -6.56 -8.62
C VAL A 107 -2.03 -7.13 -8.07
N LEU A 108 -1.65 -6.74 -6.86
CA LEU A 108 -0.40 -7.22 -6.26
C LEU A 108 -0.48 -8.72 -5.95
N SER A 109 -1.60 -9.22 -5.43
CA SER A 109 -1.73 -10.64 -5.14
C SER A 109 -1.71 -11.48 -6.43
N THR A 110 -2.28 -10.95 -7.51
CA THR A 110 -2.25 -11.63 -8.81
C THR A 110 -0.81 -11.74 -9.34
N LEU A 111 -0.05 -10.66 -9.22
CA LEU A 111 1.37 -10.66 -9.60
C LEU A 111 2.15 -11.69 -8.79
N ILE A 112 1.96 -11.71 -7.48
CA ILE A 112 2.64 -12.66 -6.60
C ILE A 112 2.32 -14.10 -7.00
N ARG A 113 1.05 -14.41 -7.23
CA ARG A 113 0.65 -15.77 -7.63
C ARG A 113 1.27 -16.17 -8.96
N SER A 114 1.37 -15.25 -9.90
CA SER A 114 1.97 -15.57 -11.20
C SER A 114 3.44 -15.95 -11.06
N LEU A 115 4.15 -15.37 -10.11
CA LEU A 115 5.57 -15.66 -9.88
C LEU A 115 5.79 -16.96 -9.11
N ARG A 116 4.82 -17.37 -8.29
CA ARG A 116 4.93 -18.60 -7.50
C ARG A 116 4.79 -19.88 -8.33
N LYS A 117 4.32 -19.76 -9.55
CA LYS A 117 4.14 -20.93 -10.43
C LYS A 117 5.47 -21.52 -10.90
N TYR A 118 6.54 -20.83 -10.67
CA TYR A 118 7.86 -21.23 -11.07
C TYR A 118 8.77 -21.25 -9.84
#